data_1c06a5ed95bc0caa64de30880a595e31
#
_entry.id   1c06a5ed95bc0caa64de30880a595e31
#
_cell.length_a   1.000
_cell.length_b   1.000
_cell.length_c   1.000
_cell.angle_alpha   90.00
_cell.angle_beta   90.00
_cell.angle_gamma   90.00
#
_symmetry.space_group_name_H-M   'P 1'
#
loop_
_entity.id
_entity.type
_entity.pdbx_description
1 polymer ?
#
loop_
_entity_poly.entity_id
_entity_poly.type
_entity_poly.pdbx_seq_one_letter_code
_entity_poly.pdbx_strand_id
1 'polypeptide(L)'
;KFVRDAYRRVSDTLGVERYQSVPLYLPADTVVPERYGRDGTLAHLTGEEGSFCRIRPVTLEDEWLAPRRYLKLLGDTTVFNHVIFVDRLDQNITTLERTGDGEWKIRSMNPATTGRYAPPYAQETPLGMYLLQQKKSRMVFLKDGSAATGGYAPYASRFTNGAYIHGVPVNVPRTSMIEYSWSLGTTPRSHMCVRNATSHAKFVFDWAPVEHSLVVVIE
;
A
#
# COMPACT_ATOMS: atom_id res chain seq x y z
N LYS A 1 0.73 -13.44 -12.46
CA LYS A 1 -0.66 -13.19 -12.04
C LYS A 1 -0.92 -14.03 -10.81
N PHE A 2 -1.01 -13.41 -9.66
CA PHE A 2 -1.37 -14.09 -8.42
C PHE A 2 -2.77 -14.69 -8.60
N VAL A 3 -2.88 -16.00 -8.56
CA VAL A 3 -4.19 -16.66 -8.55
C VAL A 3 -4.69 -16.57 -7.11
N ARG A 4 -5.58 -15.63 -6.83
CA ARG A 4 -6.35 -15.65 -5.60
C ARG A 4 -7.29 -16.87 -5.65
N ASP A 5 -6.97 -17.88 -4.90
CA ASP A 5 -7.95 -18.90 -4.60
C ASP A 5 -8.83 -18.38 -3.46
N ALA A 6 -10.01 -17.88 -3.84
CA ALA A 6 -11.16 -17.64 -2.97
C ALA A 6 -10.84 -17.14 -1.55
N TYR A 7 -9.98 -16.13 -1.42
CA TYR A 7 -9.58 -15.55 -0.12
C TYR A 7 -8.80 -16.49 0.81
N ARG A 8 -8.34 -17.64 0.34
CA ARG A 8 -7.49 -18.48 1.15
C ARG A 8 -6.13 -17.85 1.36
N ARG A 9 -5.69 -17.93 2.59
CA ARG A 9 -4.33 -17.57 2.97
C ARG A 9 -3.38 -18.63 2.38
N VAL A 10 -2.28 -18.18 1.82
CA VAL A 10 -1.24 -19.07 1.31
C VAL A 10 -0.17 -19.19 2.38
N SER A 11 0.05 -20.40 2.87
CA SER A 11 1.19 -20.67 3.72
C SER A 11 2.45 -20.85 2.86
N ASP A 12 3.54 -20.30 3.33
CA ASP A 12 4.86 -20.52 2.75
C ASP A 12 5.50 -21.80 3.30
N THR A 13 6.70 -22.11 2.86
CA THR A 13 7.45 -23.29 3.33
C THR A 13 7.84 -23.23 4.80
N LEU A 14 7.77 -22.05 5.43
CA LEU A 14 8.00 -21.83 6.85
C LEU A 14 6.71 -21.94 7.67
N GLY A 15 5.58 -22.31 7.03
CA GLY A 15 4.27 -22.38 7.68
C GLY A 15 3.64 -21.03 8.00
N VAL A 16 4.23 -19.93 7.52
CA VAL A 16 3.72 -18.58 7.74
C VAL A 16 2.72 -18.22 6.66
N GLU A 17 1.52 -17.85 7.06
CA GLU A 17 0.49 -17.41 6.13
C GLU A 17 0.83 -16.05 5.50
N ARG A 18 0.87 -16.01 4.18
CA ARG A 18 1.13 -14.81 3.39
C ARG A 18 -0.03 -14.48 2.47
N TYR A 19 -0.24 -13.21 2.30
CA TYR A 19 -1.36 -12.68 1.54
C TYR A 19 -0.86 -11.65 0.53
N GLN A 20 -0.93 -12.00 -0.76
CA GLN A 20 -0.46 -11.13 -1.87
C GLN A 20 0.97 -10.61 -1.65
N SER A 21 1.89 -11.52 -1.38
CA SER A 21 3.30 -11.22 -1.20
C SER A 21 4.13 -11.98 -2.25
N VAL A 22 5.28 -11.43 -2.58
CA VAL A 22 6.25 -12.03 -3.50
C VAL A 22 7.32 -12.73 -2.68
N PRO A 23 7.55 -14.04 -2.85
CA PRO A 23 8.66 -14.70 -2.19
C PRO A 23 9.99 -14.17 -2.75
N LEU A 24 10.90 -13.80 -1.86
CA LEU A 24 12.22 -13.31 -2.17
C LEU A 24 13.25 -14.32 -1.68
N TYR A 25 14.14 -14.70 -2.58
CA TYR A 25 15.16 -15.71 -2.34
C TYR A 25 16.55 -15.09 -2.39
N LEU A 26 17.47 -15.64 -1.62
CA LEU A 26 18.90 -15.35 -1.78
C LEU A 26 19.39 -15.97 -3.10
N PRO A 27 20.38 -15.37 -3.79
CA PRO A 27 20.95 -15.96 -5.00
C PRO A 27 21.52 -17.35 -4.81
N ALA A 28 21.94 -17.69 -3.59
CA ALA A 28 22.51 -19.00 -3.26
C ALA A 28 21.45 -20.08 -2.95
N ASP A 29 20.20 -19.72 -2.67
CA ASP A 29 19.14 -20.66 -2.31
C ASP A 29 17.78 -20.20 -2.87
N THR A 30 17.28 -20.91 -3.87
CA THR A 30 15.98 -20.67 -4.50
C THR A 30 14.88 -21.65 -4.05
N VAL A 31 15.14 -22.47 -3.04
CA VAL A 31 14.20 -23.46 -2.52
C VAL A 31 13.34 -22.86 -1.41
N VAL A 32 13.98 -22.19 -0.46
CA VAL A 32 13.30 -21.58 0.68
C VAL A 32 13.34 -20.06 0.57
N PRO A 33 12.18 -19.38 0.53
CA PRO A 33 12.17 -17.92 0.50
C PRO A 33 12.66 -17.37 1.85
N GLU A 34 13.62 -16.47 1.79
CA GLU A 34 14.16 -15.80 2.98
C GLU A 34 13.21 -14.70 3.49
N ARG A 35 12.53 -14.03 2.56
CA ARG A 35 11.62 -12.92 2.85
C ARG A 35 10.43 -12.89 1.89
N TYR A 36 9.49 -12.01 2.22
CA TYR A 36 8.35 -11.71 1.36
C TYR A 36 8.26 -10.21 1.09
N GLY A 37 8.33 -9.84 -0.18
CA GLY A 37 8.07 -8.48 -0.65
C GLY A 37 6.57 -8.19 -0.69
N ARG A 38 6.16 -6.98 -0.34
CA ARG A 38 4.76 -6.56 -0.45
C ARG A 38 4.40 -6.26 -1.91
N ASP A 39 3.16 -6.53 -2.28
CA ASP A 39 2.67 -6.17 -3.61
C ASP A 39 2.69 -4.64 -3.82
N GLY A 40 2.93 -4.24 -5.05
CA GLY A 40 3.08 -2.83 -5.42
C GLY A 40 4.42 -2.20 -5.10
N THR A 41 5.32 -2.90 -4.38
CA THR A 41 6.69 -2.42 -4.15
C THR A 41 7.44 -2.27 -5.46
N LEU A 42 8.14 -1.14 -5.64
CA LEU A 42 9.03 -0.92 -6.77
C LEU A 42 10.39 -1.59 -6.53
N ALA A 43 10.96 -2.08 -7.61
CA ALA A 43 12.29 -2.69 -7.60
C ALA A 43 13.03 -2.40 -8.91
N HIS A 44 14.36 -2.32 -8.84
CA HIS A 44 15.20 -2.33 -10.03
C HIS A 44 15.40 -3.77 -10.49
N LEU A 45 15.17 -4.03 -11.78
CA LEU A 45 15.56 -5.28 -12.42
C LEU A 45 17.06 -5.22 -12.73
N THR A 46 17.84 -6.11 -12.14
CA THR A 46 19.30 -6.16 -12.35
C THR A 46 19.74 -7.34 -13.21
N GLY A 47 18.87 -8.33 -13.43
CA GLY A 47 19.17 -9.49 -14.27
C GLY A 47 17.99 -10.48 -14.33
N GLU A 48 18.17 -11.50 -15.15
CA GLU A 48 17.22 -12.58 -15.34
C GLU A 48 17.91 -13.93 -15.23
N GLU A 49 17.33 -14.86 -14.47
CA GLU A 49 17.87 -16.20 -14.23
C GLU A 49 16.76 -17.25 -14.36
N GLY A 50 16.58 -17.79 -15.56
CA GLY A 50 15.55 -18.80 -15.82
C GLY A 50 14.14 -18.30 -15.50
N SER A 51 13.49 -18.91 -14.52
CA SER A 51 12.15 -18.49 -14.06
C SER A 51 12.15 -17.37 -13.03
N PHE A 52 13.34 -16.88 -12.63
CA PHE A 52 13.52 -15.81 -11.68
C PHE A 52 14.01 -14.54 -12.36
N CYS A 53 13.76 -13.43 -11.71
CA CYS A 53 14.41 -12.15 -11.98
C CYS A 53 15.23 -11.76 -10.75
N ARG A 54 16.43 -11.23 -11.01
CA ARG A 54 17.27 -10.60 -10.01
C ARG A 54 16.79 -9.16 -9.86
N ILE A 55 16.43 -8.79 -8.65
CA ILE A 55 15.85 -7.49 -8.35
C ILE A 55 16.49 -6.85 -7.13
N ARG A 56 16.48 -5.53 -7.09
CA ARG A 56 16.82 -4.73 -5.92
C ARG A 56 15.59 -3.91 -5.54
N PRO A 57 14.79 -4.37 -4.56
CA PRO A 57 13.65 -3.61 -4.07
C PRO A 57 14.09 -2.27 -3.48
N VAL A 58 13.32 -1.20 -3.71
CA VAL A 58 13.67 0.15 -3.20
C VAL A 58 13.70 0.19 -1.66
N THR A 59 12.99 -0.73 -1.00
CA THR A 59 12.81 -0.76 0.46
C THR A 59 13.64 -1.83 1.17
N LEU A 60 14.43 -2.58 0.44
CA LEU A 60 15.30 -3.62 0.99
C LEU A 60 16.71 -3.42 0.48
N GLU A 61 17.67 -3.64 1.36
CA GLU A 61 19.06 -3.76 0.96
C GLU A 61 19.28 -5.06 0.19
N ASP A 62 20.38 -5.15 -0.54
CA ASP A 62 20.82 -6.31 -1.31
C ASP A 62 19.99 -6.65 -2.56
N GLU A 63 20.48 -7.64 -3.28
CA GLU A 63 19.83 -8.24 -4.43
C GLU A 63 19.08 -9.52 -4.03
N TRP A 64 17.91 -9.68 -4.61
CA TRP A 64 17.01 -10.78 -4.36
C TRP A 64 16.60 -11.46 -5.66
N LEU A 65 16.35 -12.75 -5.61
CA LEU A 65 15.67 -13.47 -6.68
C LEU A 65 14.16 -13.51 -6.38
N ALA A 66 13.37 -13.07 -7.35
CA ALA A 66 11.92 -13.13 -7.29
C ALA A 66 11.39 -13.89 -8.51
N PRO A 67 10.42 -14.81 -8.36
CA PRO A 67 9.86 -15.50 -9.51
C PRO A 67 9.22 -14.50 -10.48
N ARG A 68 9.61 -14.56 -11.77
CA ARG A 68 9.16 -13.64 -12.84
C ARG A 68 7.65 -13.45 -12.87
N ARG A 69 6.87 -14.51 -12.60
CA ARG A 69 5.40 -14.48 -12.62
C ARG A 69 4.76 -13.47 -11.65
N TYR A 70 5.50 -13.00 -10.65
CA TYR A 70 5.02 -12.00 -9.67
C TYR A 70 5.42 -10.57 -10.02
N LEU A 71 6.24 -10.39 -11.03
CA LEU A 71 6.77 -9.09 -11.42
C LEU A 71 6.00 -8.55 -12.63
N LYS A 72 5.73 -7.25 -12.60
CA LYS A 72 5.26 -6.47 -13.74
C LYS A 72 6.38 -5.52 -14.14
N LEU A 73 6.90 -5.67 -15.34
CA LEU A 73 7.87 -4.73 -15.87
C LEU A 73 7.16 -3.42 -16.21
N LEU A 74 7.74 -2.33 -15.77
CA LEU A 74 7.40 -0.99 -16.21
C LEU A 74 8.35 -0.62 -17.36
N GLY A 75 7.86 0.11 -18.34
CA GLY A 75 8.70 0.54 -19.46
C GLY A 75 9.75 1.56 -19.00
N ASP A 76 10.89 1.60 -19.70
CA ASP A 76 12.01 2.50 -19.39
C ASP A 76 11.64 3.98 -19.45
N THR A 77 10.55 4.31 -20.15
CA THR A 77 9.98 5.66 -20.25
C THR A 77 8.92 5.97 -19.20
N THR A 78 8.70 5.06 -18.25
CA THR A 78 7.68 5.27 -17.20
C THR A 78 8.08 6.44 -16.30
N VAL A 79 7.26 7.47 -16.27
CA VAL A 79 7.44 8.65 -15.42
C VAL A 79 6.27 8.75 -14.46
N PHE A 80 6.57 8.94 -13.19
CA PHE A 80 5.57 9.19 -12.17
C PHE A 80 5.47 10.69 -11.91
N ASN A 81 4.32 11.26 -12.25
CA ASN A 81 4.07 12.69 -12.07
C ASN A 81 3.31 13.00 -10.77
N HIS A 82 2.84 11.99 -10.08
CA HIS A 82 2.03 12.11 -8.87
C HIS A 82 2.66 11.29 -7.75
N VAL A 83 3.04 11.95 -6.68
CA VAL A 83 3.62 11.29 -5.50
C VAL A 83 2.83 11.67 -4.26
N ILE A 84 2.50 10.67 -3.47
CA ILE A 84 1.80 10.81 -2.21
C ILE A 84 2.76 10.38 -1.10
N PHE A 85 3.18 11.30 -0.25
CA PHE A 85 3.95 11.01 0.95
C PHE A 85 3.01 10.80 2.12
N VAL A 86 3.28 9.77 2.90
CA VAL A 86 2.62 9.49 4.18
C VAL A 86 3.69 9.45 5.24
N ASP A 87 3.63 10.38 6.17
CA ASP A 87 4.52 10.45 7.31
C ASP A 87 3.84 9.78 8.52
N ARG A 88 4.45 8.71 9.01
CA ARG A 88 3.92 7.93 10.14
C ARG A 88 4.20 8.60 11.48
N LEU A 89 5.29 9.36 11.59
CA LEU A 89 5.67 10.05 12.82
C LEU A 89 4.78 11.27 13.03
N ASP A 90 4.70 12.12 12.02
CA ASP A 90 3.93 13.37 12.09
C ASP A 90 2.44 13.18 11.75
N GLN A 91 2.02 11.96 11.43
CA GLN A 91 0.63 11.62 11.10
C GLN A 91 0.02 12.56 10.05
N ASN A 92 0.73 12.74 8.95
CA ASN A 92 0.28 13.59 7.84
C ASN A 92 0.37 12.89 6.48
N ILE A 93 -0.27 13.49 5.49
CA ILE A 93 -0.25 13.09 4.09
C ILE A 93 -0.01 14.31 3.22
N THR A 94 0.97 14.22 2.33
CA THR A 94 1.35 15.29 1.40
C THR A 94 1.30 14.78 -0.03
N THR A 95 0.75 15.56 -0.94
CA THR A 95 0.71 15.22 -2.37
C THR A 95 1.56 16.18 -3.18
N LEU A 96 2.39 15.61 -4.07
CA LEU A 96 3.27 16.35 -4.95
C LEU A 96 2.98 15.99 -6.41
N GLU A 97 3.01 17.01 -7.25
CA GLU A 97 2.88 16.88 -8.70
C GLU A 97 4.14 17.41 -9.39
N ARG A 98 4.65 16.64 -10.33
CA ARG A 98 5.76 17.07 -11.17
C ARG A 98 5.28 18.11 -12.17
N THR A 99 5.93 19.26 -12.22
CA THR A 99 5.58 20.37 -13.10
C THR A 99 6.59 20.58 -14.23
N GLY A 100 7.78 20.00 -14.10
CA GLY A 100 8.86 20.10 -15.07
C GLY A 100 9.99 19.12 -14.76
N ASP A 101 11.11 19.23 -15.45
CA ASP A 101 12.28 18.40 -15.20
C ASP A 101 12.92 18.73 -13.85
N GLY A 102 12.73 17.83 -12.89
CA GLY A 102 13.21 18.01 -11.51
C GLY A 102 12.36 18.94 -10.65
N GLU A 103 11.31 19.54 -11.19
CA GLU A 103 10.45 20.44 -10.42
C GLU A 103 9.19 19.75 -9.89
N TRP A 104 8.89 19.99 -8.63
CA TRP A 104 7.75 19.44 -7.93
C TRP A 104 6.95 20.51 -7.20
N LYS A 105 5.64 20.42 -7.30
CA LYS A 105 4.72 21.31 -6.60
C LYS A 105 3.93 20.54 -5.54
N ILE A 106 3.90 21.04 -4.32
CA ILE A 106 2.99 20.54 -3.28
C ILE A 106 1.56 20.94 -3.67
N ARG A 107 0.69 19.93 -3.81
CA ARG A 107 -0.73 20.12 -4.15
C ARG A 107 -1.58 20.19 -2.89
N SER A 108 -1.20 19.43 -1.86
CA SER A 108 -1.90 19.43 -0.57
C SER A 108 -0.99 18.89 0.53
N MET A 109 -1.29 19.30 1.75
CA MET A 109 -0.73 18.74 2.98
C MET A 109 -1.85 18.70 4.02
N ASN A 110 -2.16 17.53 4.57
CA ASN A 110 -3.29 17.33 5.45
C ASN A 110 -2.97 16.37 6.61
N PRO A 111 -3.63 16.52 7.76
CA PRO A 111 -3.56 15.53 8.82
C PRO A 111 -4.05 14.16 8.34
N ALA A 112 -3.36 13.10 8.77
CA ALA A 112 -3.73 11.72 8.50
C ALA A 112 -3.72 10.90 9.79
N THR A 113 -4.17 9.65 9.70
CA THR A 113 -4.05 8.67 10.77
C THR A 113 -3.62 7.36 10.15
N THR A 114 -2.45 6.87 10.53
CA THR A 114 -1.86 5.63 10.01
C THR A 114 -2.23 4.40 10.85
N GLY A 115 -1.76 3.23 10.43
CA GLY A 115 -1.95 1.97 11.12
C GLY A 115 -1.22 1.89 12.44
N ARG A 116 -1.87 1.31 13.45
CA ARG A 116 -1.26 0.99 14.74
C ARG A 116 -0.83 -0.47 14.80
N TYR A 117 0.16 -0.79 15.60
CA TYR A 117 0.50 -2.18 15.91
C TYR A 117 -0.43 -2.71 17.01
N ALA A 118 -1.36 -3.59 16.64
CA ALA A 118 -2.26 -4.28 17.57
C ALA A 118 -2.72 -5.62 16.98
N PRO A 119 -1.82 -6.64 16.92
CA PRO A 119 -2.16 -7.95 16.41
C PRO A 119 -3.26 -8.62 17.24
N PRO A 120 -4.07 -9.53 16.67
CA PRO A 120 -3.92 -10.04 15.31
C PRO A 120 -4.59 -9.19 14.22
N TYR A 121 -5.34 -8.14 14.58
CA TYR A 121 -6.22 -7.44 13.63
C TYR A 121 -5.62 -6.19 13.02
N ALA A 122 -4.73 -5.50 13.70
CA ALA A 122 -4.13 -4.27 13.22
C ALA A 122 -2.61 -4.36 13.10
N GLN A 123 -2.09 -3.77 12.05
CA GLN A 123 -0.66 -3.63 11.76
C GLN A 123 -0.37 -2.19 11.38
N GLU A 124 0.86 -1.79 11.56
CA GLU A 124 1.35 -0.49 11.12
C GLU A 124 1.23 -0.34 9.60
N THR A 125 1.03 0.88 9.16
CA THR A 125 1.16 1.22 7.73
C THR A 125 2.59 0.90 7.31
N PRO A 126 2.80 0.03 6.29
CA PRO A 126 4.13 -0.43 5.96
C PRO A 126 4.96 0.68 5.33
N LEU A 127 6.18 0.86 5.82
CA LEU A 127 7.17 1.75 5.22
C LEU A 127 7.54 1.29 3.81
N GLY A 128 7.85 2.23 2.93
CA GLY A 128 8.35 1.94 1.61
C GLY A 128 7.76 2.76 0.49
N MET A 129 8.09 2.38 -0.74
CA MET A 129 7.62 3.01 -1.96
C MET A 129 6.77 2.02 -2.76
N TYR A 130 5.53 2.42 -3.04
CA TYR A 130 4.52 1.57 -3.64
C TYR A 130 3.87 2.24 -4.84
N LEU A 131 3.47 1.42 -5.79
CA LEU A 131 2.60 1.86 -6.89
C LEU A 131 1.15 1.95 -6.40
N LEU A 132 0.44 3.01 -6.76
CA LEU A 132 -1.01 3.09 -6.55
C LEU A 132 -1.70 2.09 -7.49
N GLN A 133 -2.43 1.10 -6.95
CA GLN A 133 -2.83 -0.08 -7.71
C GLN A 133 -4.32 -0.18 -8.03
N GLN A 134 -5.18 0.37 -7.18
CA GLN A 134 -6.62 0.19 -7.31
C GLN A 134 -7.38 1.31 -6.60
N LYS A 135 -8.55 1.62 -7.10
CA LYS A 135 -9.49 2.55 -6.47
C LYS A 135 -10.84 1.90 -6.23
N LYS A 136 -11.47 2.23 -5.11
CA LYS A 136 -12.84 1.86 -4.75
C LYS A 136 -13.55 3.08 -4.19
N SER A 137 -14.63 3.51 -4.79
CA SER A 137 -15.44 4.61 -4.27
C SER A 137 -15.95 4.32 -2.84
N ARG A 138 -16.19 3.04 -2.57
CA ARG A 138 -16.63 2.52 -1.27
C ARG A 138 -15.95 1.18 -0.98
N MET A 139 -15.07 1.15 0.02
CA MET A 139 -14.41 -0.06 0.49
C MET A 139 -15.13 -0.58 1.75
N VAL A 140 -15.80 -1.71 1.64
CA VAL A 140 -16.45 -2.36 2.79
C VAL A 140 -15.39 -3.07 3.63
N PHE A 141 -15.48 -2.97 4.95
CA PHE A 141 -14.65 -3.71 5.90
C PHE A 141 -15.50 -4.50 6.89
N LEU A 142 -14.91 -5.53 7.44
CA LEU A 142 -15.53 -6.40 8.45
C LEU A 142 -15.20 -5.93 9.87
N LYS A 143 -16.00 -6.36 10.84
CA LYS A 143 -15.65 -6.21 12.25
C LYS A 143 -14.53 -7.19 12.61
N ASP A 144 -13.65 -6.78 13.49
CA ASP A 144 -12.56 -7.63 13.97
C ASP A 144 -13.10 -8.93 14.55
N GLY A 145 -12.50 -10.05 14.12
CA GLY A 145 -12.88 -11.39 14.57
C GLY A 145 -14.25 -11.88 14.08
N SER A 146 -14.88 -11.21 13.12
CA SER A 146 -16.23 -11.52 12.66
C SER A 146 -16.35 -11.42 11.13
N ALA A 147 -17.29 -12.19 10.56
CA ALA A 147 -17.71 -12.02 9.15
C ALA A 147 -18.74 -10.90 8.96
N ALA A 148 -19.22 -10.27 10.03
CA ALA A 148 -20.17 -9.19 9.95
C ALA A 148 -19.54 -7.90 9.40
N THR A 149 -20.30 -7.17 8.58
CA THR A 149 -19.88 -5.87 8.08
C THR A 149 -19.67 -4.88 9.22
N GLY A 150 -18.49 -4.28 9.28
CA GLY A 150 -18.12 -3.22 10.21
C GLY A 150 -18.55 -1.84 9.72
N GLY A 151 -18.55 -1.66 8.40
CA GLY A 151 -18.87 -0.41 7.77
C GLY A 151 -18.20 -0.27 6.40
N TYR A 152 -17.95 0.97 6.01
CA TYR A 152 -17.21 1.26 4.78
C TYR A 152 -16.28 2.46 4.94
N ALA A 153 -15.24 2.49 4.10
CA ALA A 153 -14.34 3.62 3.94
C ALA A 153 -14.57 4.25 2.54
N PRO A 154 -14.87 5.56 2.45
CA PRO A 154 -15.08 6.23 1.18
C PRO A 154 -13.75 6.54 0.49
N TYR A 155 -13.76 6.58 -0.84
CA TYR A 155 -12.66 7.01 -1.70
C TYR A 155 -11.33 6.29 -1.41
N ALA A 156 -11.38 4.97 -1.38
CA ALA A 156 -10.24 4.13 -1.02
C ALA A 156 -9.30 3.89 -2.21
N SER A 157 -8.05 4.25 -2.06
CA SER A 157 -6.96 4.10 -3.02
C SER A 157 -5.92 3.13 -2.47
N ARG A 158 -5.82 1.92 -3.05
CA ARG A 158 -4.94 0.85 -2.58
C ARG A 158 -3.53 1.02 -3.12
N PHE A 159 -2.53 0.96 -2.25
CA PHE A 159 -1.12 0.98 -2.64
C PHE A 159 -0.39 -0.34 -2.33
N THR A 160 -0.79 -1.07 -1.31
CA THR A 160 -0.32 -2.45 -1.07
C THR A 160 -1.41 -3.30 -0.44
N ASN A 161 -1.16 -4.58 -0.24
CA ASN A 161 -2.14 -5.48 0.36
C ASN A 161 -2.52 -5.05 1.78
N GLY A 162 -3.82 -4.87 1.99
CA GLY A 162 -4.39 -4.42 3.26
C GLY A 162 -4.27 -2.91 3.52
N ALA A 163 -3.49 -2.16 2.73
CA ALA A 163 -3.28 -0.74 2.94
C ALA A 163 -3.91 0.12 1.84
N TYR A 164 -4.76 1.04 2.27
CA TYR A 164 -5.47 2.01 1.44
C TYR A 164 -5.35 3.41 2.04
N ILE A 165 -5.29 4.41 1.18
CA ILE A 165 -5.58 5.80 1.55
C ILE A 165 -7.08 6.00 1.38
N HIS A 166 -7.80 6.48 2.40
CA HIS A 166 -9.25 6.63 2.33
C HIS A 166 -9.79 7.70 3.30
N GLY A 167 -11.03 8.11 3.11
CA GLY A 167 -11.72 9.04 4.01
C GLY A 167 -12.06 8.43 5.37
N VAL A 168 -12.66 9.23 6.23
CA VAL A 168 -13.06 8.79 7.56
C VAL A 168 -14.01 7.58 7.46
N PRO A 169 -13.72 6.45 8.13
CA PRO A 169 -14.57 5.27 8.08
C PRO A 169 -15.97 5.54 8.64
N VAL A 170 -16.95 5.00 7.97
CA VAL A 170 -18.37 5.06 8.37
C VAL A 170 -18.76 3.70 8.94
N ASN A 171 -18.83 3.61 10.27
CA ASN A 171 -19.20 2.38 10.98
C ASN A 171 -20.71 2.20 10.98
N VAL A 172 -21.17 0.94 10.87
CA VAL A 172 -22.60 0.62 11.06
C VAL A 172 -23.06 0.97 12.47
N PRO A 173 -24.30 1.46 12.68
CA PRO A 173 -25.39 1.59 11.71
C PRO A 173 -25.38 2.89 10.88
N ARG A 174 -24.39 3.75 11.03
CA ARG A 174 -24.31 5.02 10.28
C ARG A 174 -24.15 4.76 8.77
N THR A 175 -24.83 5.56 7.97
CA THR A 175 -24.79 5.49 6.50
C THR A 175 -24.18 6.74 5.86
N SER A 176 -24.30 7.90 6.52
CA SER A 176 -23.80 9.18 6.03
C SER A 176 -22.30 9.30 6.18
N MET A 177 -21.63 9.85 5.19
CA MET A 177 -20.20 10.16 5.24
C MET A 177 -19.86 11.13 6.37
N ILE A 178 -18.68 10.94 6.93
CA ILE A 178 -18.09 11.79 7.98
C ILE A 178 -16.92 12.51 7.34
N GLU A 179 -16.90 13.83 7.44
CA GLU A 179 -15.81 14.62 6.87
C GLU A 179 -14.54 14.51 7.69
N TYR A 180 -14.63 14.62 9.00
CA TYR A 180 -13.48 14.74 9.89
C TYR A 180 -13.57 13.83 11.10
N SER A 181 -12.43 13.37 11.56
CA SER A 181 -12.27 12.61 12.81
C SER A 181 -11.23 13.30 13.68
N TRP A 182 -11.49 13.39 14.98
CA TRP A 182 -10.57 13.96 15.96
C TRP A 182 -9.20 13.25 16.00
N SER A 183 -9.11 12.02 15.50
CA SER A 183 -7.86 11.25 15.48
C SER A 183 -6.90 11.63 14.35
N LEU A 184 -7.34 12.42 13.38
CA LEU A 184 -6.48 12.85 12.28
C LEU A 184 -5.36 13.77 12.79
N GLY A 185 -4.13 13.46 12.40
CA GLY A 185 -2.94 14.21 12.81
C GLY A 185 -2.52 14.00 14.27
N THR A 186 -2.98 12.92 14.93
CA THR A 186 -2.66 12.69 16.35
C THR A 186 -1.82 11.44 16.56
N THR A 187 -2.43 10.26 16.48
CA THR A 187 -1.78 8.99 16.77
C THR A 187 -2.23 7.90 15.80
N PRO A 188 -1.40 6.88 15.52
CA PRO A 188 -1.81 5.73 14.73
C PRO A 188 -3.02 5.01 15.33
N ARG A 189 -4.04 4.71 14.52
CA ARG A 189 -5.30 4.08 14.98
C ARG A 189 -5.94 3.12 13.99
N SER A 190 -5.50 3.11 12.74
CA SER A 190 -6.10 2.24 11.74
C SER A 190 -5.55 0.80 11.81
N HIS A 191 -6.08 -0.09 10.98
CA HIS A 191 -5.62 -1.47 10.87
C HIS A 191 -4.45 -1.68 9.88
N MET A 192 -4.00 -0.63 9.23
CA MET A 192 -2.89 -0.53 8.26
C MET A 192 -3.11 0.64 7.28
N CYS A 193 -4.36 1.06 7.11
CA CYS A 193 -4.74 2.11 6.17
C CYS A 193 -4.29 3.50 6.64
N VAL A 194 -4.27 4.42 5.70
CA VAL A 194 -4.07 5.86 5.93
C VAL A 194 -5.43 6.55 5.83
N ARG A 195 -5.94 7.03 6.97
CA ARG A 195 -7.20 7.79 7.04
C ARG A 195 -6.89 9.26 6.94
N ASN A 196 -7.71 10.01 6.20
CA ASN A 196 -7.64 11.47 6.15
C ASN A 196 -9.05 12.06 6.01
N ALA A 197 -9.19 13.39 6.01
CA ALA A 197 -10.46 14.04 5.78
C ALA A 197 -11.11 13.49 4.51
N THR A 198 -12.42 13.27 4.51
CA THR A 198 -13.10 12.59 3.40
C THR A 198 -13.03 13.38 2.09
N SER A 199 -13.08 14.71 2.15
CA SER A 199 -12.87 15.58 1.00
C SER A 199 -11.44 15.45 0.44
N HIS A 200 -10.43 15.34 1.32
CA HIS A 200 -9.05 15.14 0.90
C HIS A 200 -8.83 13.74 0.32
N ALA A 201 -9.42 12.71 0.90
CA ALA A 201 -9.39 11.36 0.32
C ALA A 201 -10.04 11.33 -1.07
N LYS A 202 -11.13 12.10 -1.28
CA LYS A 202 -11.75 12.28 -2.59
C LYS A 202 -10.79 12.99 -3.55
N PHE A 203 -10.11 14.04 -3.11
CA PHE A 203 -9.10 14.72 -3.91
C PHE A 203 -8.01 13.74 -4.37
N VAL A 204 -7.39 12.98 -3.45
CA VAL A 204 -6.38 11.96 -3.79
C VAL A 204 -6.94 10.91 -4.75
N PHE A 205 -8.16 10.46 -4.50
CA PHE A 205 -8.84 9.47 -5.33
C PHE A 205 -9.03 9.97 -6.78
N ASP A 206 -9.41 11.21 -6.99
CA ASP A 206 -9.64 11.77 -8.32
C ASP A 206 -8.32 12.17 -9.01
N TRP A 207 -7.38 12.75 -8.26
CA TRP A 207 -6.15 13.34 -8.77
C TRP A 207 -5.07 12.32 -9.12
N ALA A 208 -4.86 11.27 -8.30
CA ALA A 208 -3.75 10.33 -8.48
C ALA A 208 -4.14 9.16 -9.41
N PRO A 209 -3.65 9.06 -10.65
CA PRO A 209 -3.98 7.96 -11.55
C PRO A 209 -3.39 6.62 -11.07
N VAL A 210 -4.17 5.54 -11.21
CA VAL A 210 -3.73 4.16 -10.92
C VAL A 210 -2.58 3.78 -11.87
N GLU A 211 -1.59 3.06 -11.35
CA GLU A 211 -0.38 2.62 -12.06
C GLU A 211 0.56 3.74 -12.53
N HIS A 212 0.22 5.01 -12.29
CA HIS A 212 1.01 6.19 -12.65
C HIS A 212 1.27 7.13 -11.47
N SER A 213 0.96 6.67 -10.26
CA SER A 213 1.21 7.42 -9.02
C SER A 213 1.97 6.57 -8.02
N LEU A 214 2.84 7.20 -7.25
CA LEU A 214 3.59 6.58 -6.18
C LEU A 214 3.00 6.94 -4.82
N VAL A 215 3.08 6.01 -3.89
CA VAL A 215 2.83 6.23 -2.47
C VAL A 215 4.11 5.91 -1.71
N VAL A 216 4.67 6.90 -1.05
CA VAL A 216 5.91 6.80 -0.26
C VAL A 216 5.53 6.93 1.21
N VAL A 217 5.76 5.88 1.97
CA VAL A 217 5.50 5.86 3.41
C VAL A 217 6.82 5.98 4.13
N ILE A 218 6.97 7.01 4.92
CA ILE A 218 8.16 7.34 5.71
C ILE A 218 7.84 7.38 7.21
N GLU A 219 8.89 7.42 7.99
CA GLU A 219 8.88 7.66 9.43
C GLU A 219 9.33 9.05 9.73
#